data_513e3a72c498024d6ae9919a6778b8da
#
_entry.id   513e3a72c498024d6ae9919a6778b8da
#
_cell.length_a   1.000
_cell.length_b   1.000
_cell.length_c   1.000
_cell.angle_alpha   90.00
_cell.angle_beta   90.00
_cell.angle_gamma   90.00
#
_symmetry.space_group_name_H-M   'P 1'
#
loop_
_entity.id
_entity.type
_entity.pdbx_description
1 polymer ?
#
loop_
_entity_poly.entity_id
_entity_poly.type
_entity_poly.pdbx_seq_one_letter_code
_entity_poly.pdbx_strand_id
1 'polypeptide(L)'
;MTSFDQVPFDASEFVDNPEPRCPCLLLLDTSTSMTGRPIDELNAGLGTFASQLTSDGLAAKRVEVAVLSFGPVRIQTDFTAAENFTAPVLRANGATPMGEAITTGLDLIEQRKQLYRQQGISYYRPWVFLITDGQPTDDWRDAGARVSSGEETRAFSFFAVGIEDANMDVLAQISTRQPLRLRGLEFSSLFTWLSNSMSSVSRSQPGEEIPLSNPATPQGWAVV
;
A
#
# COMPACT_ATOMS: atom_id res chain seq x y z
N MET A 1 38.26 13.55 24.04
CA MET A 1 36.87 13.16 24.35
C MET A 1 36.24 12.79 23.00
N THR A 2 36.19 11.51 22.72
CA THR A 2 35.54 11.00 21.51
C THR A 2 34.02 10.94 21.76
N SER A 3 33.29 11.80 21.07
CA SER A 3 31.83 11.72 21.01
C SER A 3 31.47 10.39 20.36
N PHE A 4 30.85 9.48 21.08
CA PHE A 4 30.17 8.34 20.50
C PHE A 4 28.82 8.87 19.99
N ASP A 5 28.72 9.10 18.68
CA ASP A 5 27.42 9.28 18.06
C ASP A 5 26.62 8.00 18.26
N GLN A 6 25.63 8.09 19.14
CA GLN A 6 24.63 7.02 19.27
C GLN A 6 23.80 7.00 17.99
N VAL A 7 23.95 5.93 17.21
CA VAL A 7 23.05 5.65 16.08
C VAL A 7 21.63 5.54 16.63
N PRO A 8 20.64 6.28 16.11
CA PRO A 8 19.25 6.16 16.56
C PRO A 8 18.78 4.71 16.47
N PHE A 9 17.96 4.27 17.40
CA PHE A 9 17.46 2.88 17.51
C PHE A 9 16.80 2.39 16.20
N ASP A 10 16.16 3.30 15.45
CA ASP A 10 15.55 3.01 14.12
C ASP A 10 16.56 2.70 13.02
N ALA A 11 17.85 3.02 13.20
CA ALA A 11 18.87 2.71 12.19
C ALA A 11 19.35 1.25 12.25
N SER A 12 19.08 0.52 13.33
CA SER A 12 19.48 -0.89 13.47
C SER A 12 18.79 -1.81 12.45
N GLU A 13 17.56 -1.50 12.05
CA GLU A 13 16.79 -2.26 11.05
C GLU A 13 17.47 -2.29 9.67
N PHE A 14 18.25 -1.26 9.33
CA PHE A 14 18.93 -1.16 8.03
C PHE A 14 20.36 -1.71 8.03
N VAL A 15 20.97 -1.83 9.20
CA VAL A 15 22.35 -2.36 9.32
C VAL A 15 22.39 -3.85 8.95
N ASP A 16 21.35 -4.59 9.31
CA ASP A 16 21.28 -6.05 9.10
C ASP A 16 20.79 -6.43 7.69
N ASN A 17 20.21 -5.49 6.93
CA ASN A 17 19.68 -5.75 5.61
C ASN A 17 20.03 -4.64 4.61
N PRO A 18 21.14 -4.77 3.84
CA PRO A 18 21.58 -3.76 2.86
C PRO A 18 20.80 -3.77 1.54
N GLU A 19 19.81 -4.66 1.40
CA GLU A 19 19.03 -4.80 0.17
C GLU A 19 18.21 -3.53 -0.14
N PRO A 20 17.99 -3.17 -1.43
CA PRO A 20 17.11 -2.07 -1.80
C PRO A 20 15.68 -2.34 -1.33
N ARG A 21 14.98 -1.29 -0.89
CA ARG A 21 13.62 -1.40 -0.34
C ARG A 21 12.55 -1.17 -1.39
N CYS A 22 11.50 -1.97 -1.35
CA CYS A 22 10.32 -1.89 -2.20
C CYS A 22 9.08 -1.57 -1.33
N PRO A 23 8.80 -0.28 -1.06
CA PRO A 23 7.74 0.10 -0.14
C PRO A 23 6.36 -0.05 -0.78
N CYS A 24 5.45 -0.71 -0.05
CA CYS A 24 4.03 -0.88 -0.39
C CYS A 24 3.17 -0.37 0.76
N LEU A 25 2.37 0.67 0.51
CA LEU A 25 1.40 1.21 1.45
C LEU A 25 0.00 0.76 1.05
N LEU A 26 -0.71 0.15 1.97
CA LEU A 26 -2.11 -0.23 1.85
C LEU A 26 -2.98 0.75 2.64
N LEU A 27 -3.86 1.50 1.95
CA LEU A 27 -4.90 2.35 2.51
C LEU A 27 -6.22 1.57 2.43
N LEU A 28 -6.69 1.06 3.54
CA LEU A 28 -7.80 0.10 3.59
C LEU A 28 -9.01 0.69 4.27
N ASP A 29 -10.11 0.72 3.55
CA ASP A 29 -11.41 1.12 4.08
C ASP A 29 -11.86 0.13 5.15
N THR A 30 -12.17 0.67 6.31
CA THR A 30 -12.76 -0.06 7.44
C THR A 30 -14.00 0.66 7.94
N SER A 31 -14.66 1.44 7.09
CA SER A 31 -15.92 2.11 7.42
C SER A 31 -17.04 1.10 7.69
N THR A 32 -18.15 1.59 8.22
CA THR A 32 -19.29 0.72 8.61
C THR A 32 -19.86 -0.08 7.44
N SER A 33 -19.77 0.42 6.20
CA SER A 33 -20.21 -0.30 4.99
C SER A 33 -19.47 -1.61 4.75
N MET A 34 -18.19 -1.67 5.16
CA MET A 34 -17.37 -2.87 5.09
C MET A 34 -17.78 -3.99 6.07
N THR A 35 -18.81 -3.78 6.90
CA THR A 35 -19.22 -4.76 7.92
C THR A 35 -19.67 -6.09 7.31
N GLY A 36 -19.27 -7.19 7.94
CA GLY A 36 -19.62 -8.55 7.52
C GLY A 36 -18.66 -9.11 6.48
N ARG A 37 -19.20 -9.65 5.39
CA ARG A 37 -18.41 -10.35 4.39
C ARG A 37 -17.27 -9.53 3.79
N PRO A 38 -17.42 -8.23 3.45
CA PRO A 38 -16.32 -7.45 2.88
C PRO A 38 -15.09 -7.38 3.79
N ILE A 39 -15.25 -7.07 5.07
CA ILE A 39 -14.12 -6.98 6.01
C ILE A 39 -13.47 -8.34 6.28
N ASP A 40 -14.28 -9.42 6.29
CA ASP A 40 -13.79 -10.78 6.50
C ASP A 40 -12.91 -11.23 5.32
N GLU A 41 -13.36 -10.98 4.08
CA GLU A 41 -12.62 -11.30 2.86
C GLU A 41 -11.36 -10.41 2.71
N LEU A 42 -11.41 -9.15 3.12
CA LEU A 42 -10.24 -8.26 3.18
C LEU A 42 -9.18 -8.80 4.15
N ASN A 43 -9.59 -9.23 5.35
CA ASN A 43 -8.69 -9.83 6.33
C ASN A 43 -8.07 -11.15 5.81
N ALA A 44 -8.87 -12.00 5.17
CA ALA A 44 -8.38 -13.23 4.54
C ALA A 44 -7.34 -12.94 3.43
N GLY A 45 -7.62 -11.94 2.59
CA GLY A 45 -6.71 -11.48 1.55
C GLY A 45 -5.38 -10.95 2.11
N LEU A 46 -5.42 -10.13 3.18
CA LEU A 46 -4.22 -9.66 3.87
C LEU A 46 -3.38 -10.80 4.43
N GLY A 47 -4.03 -11.82 5.01
CA GLY A 47 -3.34 -13.04 5.47
C GLY A 47 -2.64 -13.78 4.32
N THR A 48 -3.29 -13.89 3.17
CA THR A 48 -2.71 -14.46 1.94
C THR A 48 -1.50 -13.67 1.49
N PHE A 49 -1.61 -12.34 1.44
CA PHE A 49 -0.52 -11.43 1.06
C PHE A 49 0.71 -11.61 1.95
N ALA A 50 0.53 -11.57 3.27
CA ALA A 50 1.61 -11.77 4.23
C ALA A 50 2.32 -13.12 4.02
N SER A 51 1.55 -14.21 3.90
CA SER A 51 2.10 -15.56 3.71
C SER A 51 2.88 -15.68 2.41
N GLN A 52 2.39 -15.12 1.32
CA GLN A 52 3.06 -15.20 0.02
C GLN A 52 4.36 -14.39 -0.03
N LEU A 53 4.37 -13.17 0.52
CA LEU A 53 5.59 -12.35 0.59
C LEU A 53 6.66 -12.99 1.47
N THR A 54 6.28 -13.57 2.61
CA THR A 54 7.20 -14.26 3.51
C THR A 54 7.80 -15.51 2.88
N SER A 55 7.06 -16.19 2.01
CA SER A 55 7.54 -17.40 1.33
C SER A 55 8.57 -17.13 0.22
N ASP A 56 8.67 -15.91 -0.27
CA ASP A 56 9.65 -15.49 -1.27
C ASP A 56 10.86 -14.85 -0.59
N GLY A 57 11.97 -15.57 -0.49
CA GLY A 57 13.15 -15.17 0.30
C GLY A 57 13.79 -13.84 -0.13
N LEU A 58 13.61 -13.38 -1.38
CA LEU A 58 14.09 -12.04 -1.82
C LEU A 58 13.05 -10.97 -1.53
N ALA A 59 11.78 -11.21 -1.86
CA ALA A 59 10.70 -10.29 -1.56
C ALA A 59 10.58 -10.07 -0.04
N ALA A 60 10.75 -11.11 0.78
CA ALA A 60 10.73 -11.04 2.23
C ALA A 60 11.69 -9.98 2.80
N LYS A 61 12.86 -9.81 2.17
CA LYS A 61 13.90 -8.84 2.57
C LYS A 61 13.73 -7.46 1.94
N ARG A 62 13.22 -7.39 0.71
CA ARG A 62 13.17 -6.15 -0.07
C ARG A 62 11.85 -5.43 0.04
N VAL A 63 10.74 -6.16 0.13
CA VAL A 63 9.41 -5.55 0.26
C VAL A 63 9.19 -5.09 1.70
N GLU A 64 8.76 -3.85 1.84
CA GLU A 64 8.26 -3.30 3.09
C GLU A 64 6.79 -2.96 2.96
N VAL A 65 5.99 -3.38 3.92
CA VAL A 65 4.54 -3.18 3.94
C VAL A 65 4.16 -2.26 5.09
N ALA A 66 3.36 -1.25 4.77
CA ALA A 66 2.62 -0.48 5.77
C ALA A 66 1.13 -0.61 5.52
N VAL A 67 0.34 -0.67 6.59
CA VAL A 67 -1.12 -0.74 6.55
C VAL A 67 -1.70 0.43 7.33
N LEU A 68 -2.48 1.26 6.64
CA LEU A 68 -3.28 2.32 7.21
C LEU A 68 -4.74 1.99 6.95
N SER A 69 -5.55 1.88 8.00
CA SER A 69 -7.00 1.75 7.89
C SER A 69 -7.68 3.10 8.05
N PHE A 70 -8.85 3.28 7.45
CA PHE A 70 -9.67 4.47 7.63
C PHE A 70 -11.13 4.13 7.84
N GLY A 71 -11.62 4.61 8.99
CA GLY A 71 -12.92 4.38 9.55
C GLY A 71 -12.90 4.15 11.07
N PRO A 72 -12.04 4.85 11.89
CA PRO A 72 -11.20 6.06 11.72
C PRO A 72 -9.81 5.80 11.14
N VAL A 73 -9.10 6.87 10.75
CA VAL A 73 -7.72 6.78 10.25
C VAL A 73 -6.78 6.28 11.34
N ARG A 74 -6.08 5.18 11.06
CA ARG A 74 -5.11 4.55 11.98
C ARG A 74 -3.99 3.84 11.21
N ILE A 75 -2.77 4.05 11.63
CA ILE A 75 -1.65 3.21 11.19
C ILE A 75 -1.78 1.89 11.96
N GLN A 76 -2.12 0.81 11.27
CA GLN A 76 -2.24 -0.53 11.82
C GLN A 76 -0.88 -1.22 11.89
N THR A 77 -0.04 -0.97 10.88
CA THR A 77 1.33 -1.47 10.79
C THR A 77 2.16 -0.40 10.09
N ASP A 78 3.24 0.06 10.70
CA ASP A 78 4.21 0.92 10.06
C ASP A 78 5.09 0.13 9.08
N PHE A 79 5.86 0.81 8.22
CA PHE A 79 6.72 0.14 7.24
C PHE A 79 7.60 -0.91 7.92
N THR A 80 7.31 -2.16 7.60
CA THR A 80 7.96 -3.35 8.17
C THR A 80 8.37 -4.26 7.03
N ALA A 81 9.58 -4.81 7.11
CA ALA A 81 10.05 -5.80 6.14
C ALA A 81 9.07 -6.98 6.06
N ALA A 82 8.82 -7.49 4.86
CA ALA A 82 7.80 -8.52 4.65
C ALA A 82 8.08 -9.81 5.46
N GLU A 83 9.34 -10.11 5.78
CA GLU A 83 9.71 -11.22 6.66
C GLU A 83 9.17 -11.07 8.10
N ASN A 84 8.93 -9.82 8.54
CA ASN A 84 8.41 -9.50 9.88
C ASN A 84 6.94 -9.03 9.81
N PHE A 85 6.36 -8.93 8.62
CA PHE A 85 5.00 -8.44 8.44
C PHE A 85 3.98 -9.47 8.91
N THR A 86 3.17 -9.08 9.88
CA THR A 86 2.00 -9.83 10.33
C THR A 86 0.74 -9.06 9.93
N ALA A 87 -0.15 -9.71 9.20
CA ALA A 87 -1.40 -9.09 8.76
C ALA A 87 -2.24 -8.67 9.98
N PRO A 88 -2.59 -7.36 10.11
CA PRO A 88 -3.47 -6.91 11.18
C PRO A 88 -4.89 -7.44 10.99
N VAL A 89 -5.61 -7.65 12.07
CA VAL A 89 -7.05 -7.97 12.02
C VAL A 89 -7.84 -6.67 12.04
N LEU A 90 -8.41 -6.33 10.89
CA LEU A 90 -9.22 -5.12 10.70
C LEU A 90 -10.66 -5.36 11.16
N ARG A 91 -11.30 -4.30 11.66
CA ARG A 91 -12.71 -4.30 12.07
C ARG A 91 -13.42 -3.10 11.48
N ALA A 92 -14.57 -3.33 10.89
CA ALA A 92 -15.37 -2.28 10.29
C ALA A 92 -16.02 -1.40 11.37
N ASN A 93 -15.85 -0.07 11.23
CA ASN A 93 -16.42 0.93 12.13
C ASN A 93 -16.32 2.34 11.51
N GLY A 94 -17.30 3.19 11.81
CA GLY A 94 -17.23 4.64 11.56
C GLY A 94 -17.47 5.05 10.12
N ALA A 95 -16.97 6.24 9.78
CA ALA A 95 -17.15 6.91 8.50
C ALA A 95 -15.98 6.56 7.52
N THR A 96 -15.93 7.24 6.38
CA THR A 96 -14.94 7.02 5.31
C THR A 96 -14.06 8.28 5.11
N PRO A 97 -13.16 8.65 6.04
CA PRO A 97 -12.29 9.82 5.94
C PRO A 97 -11.15 9.57 4.95
N MET A 98 -11.50 9.48 3.67
CA MET A 98 -10.59 9.07 2.59
C MET A 98 -9.51 10.12 2.31
N GLY A 99 -9.85 11.40 2.34
CA GLY A 99 -8.91 12.50 2.15
C GLY A 99 -7.84 12.54 3.24
N GLU A 100 -8.26 12.39 4.52
CA GLU A 100 -7.34 12.27 5.66
C GLU A 100 -6.44 11.03 5.53
N ALA A 101 -7.01 9.89 5.13
CA ALA A 101 -6.26 8.64 4.95
C ALA A 101 -5.18 8.76 3.88
N ILE A 102 -5.52 9.32 2.71
CA ILE A 102 -4.56 9.54 1.62
C ILE A 102 -3.46 10.49 2.08
N THR A 103 -3.82 11.63 2.69
CA THR A 103 -2.86 12.63 3.15
C THR A 103 -1.89 12.02 4.17
N THR A 104 -2.40 11.33 5.19
CA THR A 104 -1.59 10.65 6.22
C THR A 104 -0.69 9.58 5.60
N GLY A 105 -1.21 8.80 4.65
CA GLY A 105 -0.44 7.77 3.96
C GLY A 105 0.69 8.33 3.10
N LEU A 106 0.45 9.43 2.39
CA LEU A 106 1.48 10.10 1.60
C LEU A 106 2.57 10.72 2.48
N ASP A 107 2.21 11.23 3.66
CA ASP A 107 3.18 11.72 4.64
C ASP A 107 4.05 10.57 5.16
N LEU A 108 3.46 9.40 5.44
CA LEU A 108 4.17 8.20 5.86
C LEU A 108 5.18 7.73 4.79
N ILE A 109 4.78 7.73 3.51
CA ILE A 109 5.69 7.44 2.38
C ILE A 109 6.86 8.42 2.34
N GLU A 110 6.62 9.73 2.48
CA GLU A 110 7.70 10.71 2.41
C GLU A 110 8.66 10.59 3.60
N GLN A 111 8.15 10.36 4.80
CA GLN A 111 8.98 10.08 5.98
C GLN A 111 9.85 8.84 5.76
N ARG A 112 9.29 7.74 5.24
CA ARG A 112 10.06 6.52 4.94
C ARG A 112 11.14 6.76 3.90
N LYS A 113 10.85 7.50 2.81
CA LYS A 113 11.83 7.90 1.79
C LYS A 113 12.95 8.77 2.35
N GLN A 114 12.62 9.69 3.27
CA GLN A 114 13.65 10.51 3.95
C GLN A 114 14.59 9.63 4.76
N LEU A 115 14.07 8.65 5.48
CA LEU A 115 14.87 7.70 6.23
C LEU A 115 15.80 6.89 5.32
N TYR A 116 15.32 6.38 4.17
CA TYR A 116 16.18 5.69 3.20
C TYR A 116 17.33 6.58 2.69
N ARG A 117 17.02 7.85 2.35
CA ARG A 117 18.05 8.80 1.89
C ARG A 117 19.10 9.08 2.95
N GLN A 118 18.68 9.27 4.21
CA GLN A 118 19.59 9.50 5.34
C GLN A 118 20.51 8.31 5.61
N GLN A 119 20.01 7.09 5.41
CA GLN A 119 20.76 5.86 5.61
C GLN A 119 21.49 5.35 4.36
N GLY A 120 21.39 6.07 3.23
CA GLY A 120 22.00 5.65 1.97
C GLY A 120 21.39 4.39 1.36
N ILE A 121 20.15 4.07 1.68
CA ILE A 121 19.42 2.89 1.19
C ILE A 121 18.78 3.20 -0.16
N SER A 122 19.08 2.39 -1.16
CA SER A 122 18.36 2.42 -2.43
C SER A 122 16.93 1.91 -2.28
N TYR A 123 16.00 2.52 -3.00
CA TYR A 123 14.60 2.08 -2.95
C TYR A 123 13.93 2.19 -4.31
N TYR A 124 12.96 1.30 -4.51
CA TYR A 124 12.06 1.33 -5.66
C TYR A 124 11.01 2.41 -5.48
N ARG A 125 10.38 2.84 -6.58
CA ARG A 125 9.23 3.73 -6.53
C ARG A 125 8.15 3.12 -5.63
N PRO A 126 7.73 3.80 -4.54
CA PRO A 126 6.73 3.28 -3.62
C PRO A 126 5.39 3.01 -4.31
N TRP A 127 4.68 1.99 -3.88
CA TRP A 127 3.32 1.69 -4.31
C TRP A 127 2.33 2.04 -3.21
N VAL A 128 1.23 2.69 -3.61
CA VAL A 128 0.12 3.05 -2.72
C VAL A 128 -1.15 2.45 -3.29
N PHE A 129 -1.80 1.59 -2.53
CA PHE A 129 -3.09 1.00 -2.87
C PHE A 129 -4.18 1.58 -1.97
N LEU A 130 -5.16 2.26 -2.57
CA LEU A 130 -6.40 2.67 -1.92
C LEU A 130 -7.47 1.65 -2.26
N ILE A 131 -8.06 1.00 -1.25
CA ILE A 131 -9.13 0.01 -1.40
C ILE A 131 -10.33 0.47 -0.57
N THR A 132 -11.49 0.69 -1.23
CA THR A 132 -12.69 1.26 -0.60
C THR A 132 -13.98 0.75 -1.26
N ASP A 133 -15.05 0.64 -0.48
CA ASP A 133 -16.42 0.38 -0.95
C ASP A 133 -17.30 1.63 -0.94
N GLY A 134 -16.80 2.76 -0.41
CA GLY A 134 -17.60 3.91 -0.05
C GLY A 134 -17.31 5.19 -0.83
N GLN A 135 -18.10 6.21 -0.43
CA GLN A 135 -17.85 7.59 -0.80
C GLN A 135 -17.07 8.28 0.33
N PRO A 136 -16.15 9.21 0.00
CA PRO A 136 -15.50 10.02 1.03
C PRO A 136 -16.53 10.77 1.88
N THR A 137 -16.31 10.79 3.19
CA THR A 137 -17.10 11.59 4.13
C THR A 137 -16.41 12.90 4.50
N ASP A 138 -15.20 13.10 4.02
CA ASP A 138 -14.36 14.30 4.19
C ASP A 138 -14.01 14.93 2.84
N ASP A 139 -13.32 16.09 2.86
CA ASP A 139 -12.81 16.71 1.65
C ASP A 139 -11.51 16.02 1.20
N TRP A 140 -11.56 15.41 0.03
CA TRP A 140 -10.47 14.66 -0.58
C TRP A 140 -9.72 15.42 -1.69
N ARG A 141 -10.16 16.65 -2.06
CA ARG A 141 -9.62 17.35 -3.24
C ARG A 141 -8.14 17.68 -3.11
N ASP A 142 -7.71 18.16 -1.95
CA ASP A 142 -6.29 18.41 -1.68
C ASP A 142 -5.46 17.13 -1.71
N ALA A 143 -6.01 16.04 -1.18
CA ALA A 143 -5.39 14.71 -1.26
C ALA A 143 -5.26 14.24 -2.71
N GLY A 144 -6.29 14.42 -3.54
CA GLY A 144 -6.25 14.11 -4.98
C GLY A 144 -5.20 14.95 -5.72
N ALA A 145 -5.07 16.24 -5.42
CA ALA A 145 -4.02 17.08 -5.98
C ALA A 145 -2.62 16.60 -5.61
N ARG A 146 -2.41 16.14 -4.36
CA ARG A 146 -1.15 15.53 -3.93
C ARG A 146 -0.86 14.21 -4.65
N VAL A 147 -1.88 13.38 -4.90
CA VAL A 147 -1.75 12.15 -5.68
C VAL A 147 -1.30 12.47 -7.10
N SER A 148 -1.96 13.42 -7.78
CA SER A 148 -1.61 13.84 -9.14
C SER A 148 -0.16 14.32 -9.22
N SER A 149 0.23 15.26 -8.37
CA SER A 149 1.61 15.78 -8.32
C SER A 149 2.65 14.69 -8.02
N GLY A 150 2.34 13.75 -7.13
CA GLY A 150 3.23 12.65 -6.78
C GLY A 150 3.41 11.64 -7.91
N GLU A 151 2.36 11.35 -8.67
CA GLU A 151 2.42 10.50 -9.86
C GLU A 151 3.23 11.17 -10.99
N GLU A 152 2.99 12.44 -11.27
CA GLU A 152 3.70 13.24 -12.29
C GLU A 152 5.20 13.29 -12.01
N THR A 153 5.59 13.51 -10.76
CA THR A 153 6.99 13.55 -10.32
C THR A 153 7.60 12.16 -10.10
N ARG A 154 6.84 11.10 -10.33
CA ARG A 154 7.23 9.69 -10.07
C ARG A 154 7.64 9.44 -8.60
N ALA A 155 7.08 10.22 -7.68
CA ALA A 155 7.37 10.07 -6.25
C ALA A 155 6.84 8.75 -5.67
N PHE A 156 5.74 8.24 -6.22
CA PHE A 156 5.10 6.94 -5.94
C PHE A 156 4.23 6.51 -7.12
N SER A 157 3.67 5.30 -7.07
CA SER A 157 2.59 4.82 -7.95
C SER A 157 1.33 4.64 -7.12
N PHE A 158 0.22 5.25 -7.56
CA PHE A 158 -1.05 5.20 -6.84
C PHE A 158 -2.07 4.35 -7.61
N PHE A 159 -2.70 3.41 -6.91
CA PHE A 159 -3.72 2.50 -7.45
C PHE A 159 -4.99 2.61 -6.61
N ALA A 160 -6.08 3.01 -7.23
CA ALA A 160 -7.39 3.04 -6.60
C ALA A 160 -8.20 1.80 -6.99
N VAL A 161 -8.71 1.09 -6.00
CA VAL A 161 -9.53 -0.11 -6.17
C VAL A 161 -10.87 0.11 -5.48
N GLY A 162 -11.93 0.16 -6.26
CA GLY A 162 -13.30 0.20 -5.78
C GLY A 162 -13.87 -1.20 -5.59
N ILE A 163 -14.63 -1.40 -4.52
CA ILE A 163 -15.30 -2.64 -4.19
C ILE A 163 -16.81 -2.38 -4.27
N GLU A 164 -17.59 -3.36 -4.71
CA GLU A 164 -19.05 -3.32 -4.74
C GLU A 164 -19.60 -2.00 -5.32
N ASP A 165 -20.25 -1.19 -4.48
CA ASP A 165 -20.92 0.07 -4.86
C ASP A 165 -20.00 1.31 -4.75
N ALA A 166 -18.68 1.13 -4.71
CA ALA A 166 -17.72 2.23 -4.65
C ALA A 166 -17.98 3.27 -5.73
N ASN A 167 -17.85 4.55 -5.37
CA ASN A 167 -17.99 5.65 -6.30
C ASN A 167 -16.76 5.78 -7.19
N MET A 168 -16.81 5.10 -8.35
CA MET A 168 -15.70 5.10 -9.30
C MET A 168 -15.38 6.48 -9.88
N ASP A 169 -16.36 7.38 -9.99
CA ASP A 169 -16.16 8.73 -10.50
C ASP A 169 -15.30 9.56 -9.52
N VAL A 170 -15.50 9.39 -8.23
CA VAL A 170 -14.65 10.01 -7.21
C VAL A 170 -13.25 9.41 -7.26
N LEU A 171 -13.13 8.11 -7.35
CA LEU A 171 -11.82 7.45 -7.46
C LEU A 171 -11.06 7.89 -8.71
N ALA A 172 -11.76 8.10 -9.83
CA ALA A 172 -11.17 8.62 -11.06
C ALA A 172 -10.70 10.09 -10.97
N GLN A 173 -11.28 10.86 -10.06
CA GLN A 173 -10.83 12.24 -9.78
C GLN A 173 -9.63 12.28 -8.81
N ILE A 174 -9.48 11.27 -7.96
CA ILE A 174 -8.36 11.14 -7.03
C ILE A 174 -7.12 10.56 -7.74
N SER A 175 -7.32 9.55 -8.57
CA SER A 175 -6.25 8.80 -9.23
C SER A 175 -5.96 9.32 -10.64
N THR A 176 -4.69 9.42 -11.02
CA THR A 176 -4.28 9.69 -12.42
C THR A 176 -4.41 8.47 -13.31
N ARG A 177 -4.42 7.28 -12.70
CA ARG A 177 -4.65 6.00 -13.38
C ARG A 177 -6.13 5.66 -13.36
N GLN A 178 -6.59 4.93 -14.34
CA GLN A 178 -7.95 4.40 -14.32
C GLN A 178 -8.15 3.53 -13.06
N PRO A 179 -9.13 3.87 -12.20
CA PRO A 179 -9.45 3.04 -11.05
C PRO A 179 -9.91 1.65 -11.48
N LEU A 180 -9.55 0.66 -10.69
CA LEU A 180 -9.94 -0.72 -10.91
C LEU A 180 -11.14 -1.07 -10.02
N ARG A 181 -12.10 -1.83 -10.53
CA ARG A 181 -13.18 -2.38 -9.72
C ARG A 181 -12.87 -3.84 -9.37
N LEU A 182 -12.88 -4.16 -8.11
CA LEU A 182 -12.71 -5.55 -7.65
C LEU A 182 -13.90 -6.40 -8.14
N ARG A 183 -13.61 -7.55 -8.71
CA ARG A 183 -14.64 -8.50 -9.13
C ARG A 183 -15.24 -9.18 -7.90
N GLY A 184 -16.48 -8.87 -7.57
CA GLY A 184 -17.09 -9.33 -6.34
C GLY A 184 -16.24 -8.95 -5.12
N LEU A 185 -15.88 -9.91 -4.29
CA LEU A 185 -15.00 -9.75 -3.13
C LEU A 185 -13.72 -10.59 -3.27
N GLU A 186 -13.14 -10.65 -4.48
CA GLU A 186 -11.95 -11.47 -4.78
C GLU A 186 -10.66 -10.86 -4.23
N PHE A 187 -10.65 -10.47 -2.96
CA PHE A 187 -9.46 -9.90 -2.30
C PHE A 187 -8.26 -10.83 -2.34
N SER A 188 -8.47 -12.13 -2.16
CA SER A 188 -7.37 -13.10 -2.27
C SER A 188 -6.69 -13.08 -3.62
N SER A 189 -7.45 -12.91 -4.71
CA SER A 189 -6.91 -12.78 -6.08
C SER A 189 -6.16 -11.47 -6.27
N LEU A 190 -6.68 -10.34 -5.74
CA LEU A 190 -6.01 -9.04 -5.74
C LEU A 190 -4.67 -9.13 -4.99
N PHE A 191 -4.68 -9.66 -3.78
CA PHE A 191 -3.47 -9.73 -2.95
C PHE A 191 -2.46 -10.75 -3.48
N THR A 192 -2.90 -11.83 -4.12
CA THR A 192 -2.02 -12.75 -4.86
C THR A 192 -1.35 -12.04 -6.03
N TRP A 193 -2.10 -11.26 -6.80
CA TRP A 193 -1.55 -10.46 -7.88
C TRP A 193 -0.55 -9.43 -7.35
N LEU A 194 -0.87 -8.76 -6.23
CA LEU A 194 0.00 -7.77 -5.61
C LEU A 194 1.31 -8.39 -5.13
N SER A 195 1.26 -9.53 -4.42
CA SER A 195 2.47 -10.21 -3.94
C SER A 195 3.37 -10.67 -5.10
N ASN A 196 2.80 -11.24 -6.16
CA ASN A 196 3.54 -11.64 -7.36
C ASN A 196 4.18 -10.43 -8.06
N SER A 197 3.46 -9.31 -8.13
CA SER A 197 3.96 -8.07 -8.73
C SER A 197 5.11 -7.48 -7.89
N MET A 198 4.96 -7.41 -6.56
CA MET A 198 6.01 -6.96 -5.66
C MET A 198 7.25 -7.87 -5.72
N SER A 199 7.07 -9.18 -5.77
CA SER A 199 8.15 -10.15 -5.97
C SER A 199 8.88 -9.92 -7.28
N SER A 200 8.18 -9.66 -8.38
CA SER A 200 8.76 -9.37 -9.69
C SER A 200 9.57 -8.07 -9.67
N VAL A 201 8.99 -6.99 -9.12
CA VAL A 201 9.68 -5.69 -8.96
C VAL A 201 10.90 -5.84 -8.05
N SER A 202 10.79 -6.57 -6.96
CA SER A 202 11.91 -6.76 -6.03
C SER A 202 13.12 -7.47 -6.65
N ARG A 203 12.94 -8.23 -7.74
CA ARG A 203 14.02 -8.90 -8.48
C ARG A 203 14.70 -8.01 -9.52
N SER A 204 14.13 -6.87 -9.85
CA SER A 204 14.71 -5.88 -10.79
C SER A 204 15.70 -4.94 -10.10
N GLN A 205 16.08 -3.88 -10.79
CA GLN A 205 16.87 -2.79 -10.21
C GLN A 205 16.00 -1.56 -9.97
N PRO A 206 16.26 -0.75 -8.93
CA PRO A 206 15.56 0.51 -8.73
C PRO A 206 15.64 1.40 -9.97
N GLY A 207 14.47 1.86 -10.47
CA GLY A 207 14.35 2.65 -11.70
C GLY A 207 14.08 1.85 -12.97
N GLU A 208 14.16 0.53 -12.94
CA GLU A 208 13.78 -0.33 -14.04
C GLU A 208 12.25 -0.44 -14.18
N GLU A 209 11.75 -0.38 -15.42
CA GLU A 209 10.33 -0.59 -15.73
C GLU A 209 10.04 -2.08 -15.92
N ILE A 210 9.19 -2.63 -15.04
CA ILE A 210 8.82 -4.04 -15.08
C ILE A 210 7.39 -4.16 -15.61
N PRO A 211 7.15 -4.96 -16.66
CA PRO A 211 5.81 -5.23 -17.12
C PRO A 211 5.07 -6.10 -16.09
N LEU A 212 3.94 -5.58 -15.59
CA LEU A 212 3.07 -6.29 -14.68
C LEU A 212 1.96 -7.02 -15.44
N SER A 213 1.47 -8.12 -14.89
CA SER A 213 0.28 -8.79 -15.43
C SER A 213 -0.93 -7.85 -15.35
N ASN A 214 -1.70 -7.76 -16.46
CA ASN A 214 -2.90 -6.93 -16.47
C ASN A 214 -3.98 -7.53 -15.56
N PRO A 215 -4.43 -6.84 -14.50
CA PRO A 215 -5.44 -7.37 -13.57
C PRO A 215 -6.85 -7.42 -14.19
N ALA A 216 -7.09 -6.70 -15.29
CA ALA A 216 -8.38 -6.63 -15.98
C ALA A 216 -8.54 -7.65 -17.14
N THR A 217 -7.74 -8.72 -17.14
CA THR A 217 -7.95 -9.84 -18.08
C THR A 217 -9.22 -10.63 -17.72
N PRO A 218 -9.78 -11.46 -18.63
CA PRO A 218 -10.95 -12.28 -18.30
C PRO A 218 -10.79 -13.16 -17.05
N GLN A 219 -9.57 -13.59 -16.74
CA GLN A 219 -9.20 -14.36 -15.54
C GLN A 219 -8.65 -13.48 -14.41
N GLY A 220 -8.57 -12.17 -14.62
CA GLY A 220 -8.07 -11.22 -13.64
C GLY A 220 -9.12 -10.90 -12.56
N TRP A 221 -8.64 -10.31 -11.47
CA TRP A 221 -9.46 -9.92 -10.33
C TRP A 221 -10.20 -8.59 -10.53
N ALA A 222 -9.82 -7.79 -11.53
CA ALA A 222 -10.41 -6.47 -11.77
C ALA A 222 -11.32 -6.46 -13.02
N VAL A 223 -12.27 -5.56 -12.98
CA VAL A 223 -13.02 -5.06 -14.15
C VAL A 223 -12.80 -3.56 -14.30
N VAL A 224 -12.84 -3.08 -15.53
CA VAL A 224 -12.60 -1.67 -15.89
C VAL A 224 -13.93 -1.05 -16.30
#